data_9be7abd62f423d53a46ab7357c2031cd
#
_entry.id   9be7abd62f423d53a46ab7357c2031cd
#
_cell.length_a   1.000
_cell.length_b   1.000
_cell.length_c   1.000
_cell.angle_alpha   90.00
_cell.angle_beta   90.00
_cell.angle_gamma   90.00
#
_symmetry.space_group_name_H-M   'P 1'
#
loop_
_entity.id
_entity.type
_entity.pdbx_description
1 polymer ?
#
loop_
_entity_poly.entity_id
_entity_poly.type
_entity_poly.pdbx_seq_one_letter_code
_entity_poly.pdbx_strand_id
1 'polypeptide(L)'
;MKKKYAILFCFLIAAVGIAGYALRRQERHPGQATAAAQVVTKNAEHTHNRTGATPDVSAVRKIYINVNSIKISPFFRDMQELAQALRKTGTEVVLSGKGSFATGDFNLYAADNIGNLPEVADRNAINVLWLPMVQGSDDAARLRSFDVVVVKSMAAFGHLKAINVRTAYIPDAINIKNPANRRPNNKAMFYGDNRGFSLPLYLAGRADMSVDVYGKGFENVWPTDEIMPDAPQPEDFQTYSAVLLDQSDEAVRDELVSPQVIEVIENGGLPYLRFNSGIYKIFGEALPMYGNEQEFAAGLRELEQNPALVQQRRAALRETAKQWDSVSQARKFVEIFAIMQQKRR
;
A
#
# COMPACT_ATOMS: atom_id res chain seq x y z
N MET A 1 21.00 18.68 36.30
CA MET A 1 19.84 19.55 36.05
C MET A 1 19.76 20.13 34.61
N LYS A 2 20.85 20.60 33.99
CA LYS A 2 20.82 21.23 32.66
C LYS A 2 20.39 20.33 31.48
N LYS A 3 20.61 19.01 31.53
CA LYS A 3 20.19 18.08 30.43
C LYS A 3 18.68 17.82 30.36
N LYS A 4 17.96 17.88 31.50
CA LYS A 4 16.50 17.68 31.51
C LYS A 4 15.71 18.82 30.84
N TYR A 5 16.24 20.05 30.92
CA TYR A 5 15.60 21.20 30.29
C TYR A 5 15.81 21.28 28.78
N ALA A 6 16.93 20.75 28.27
CA ALA A 6 17.17 20.71 26.83
C ALA A 6 16.22 19.75 26.10
N ILE A 7 15.93 18.60 26.70
CA ILE A 7 14.98 17.63 26.15
C ILE A 7 13.55 18.20 26.18
N LEU A 8 13.16 18.85 27.29
CA LEU A 8 11.85 19.47 27.40
C LEU A 8 11.65 20.61 26.36
N PHE A 9 12.69 21.36 26.03
CA PHE A 9 12.65 22.46 25.06
C PHE A 9 12.53 21.97 23.62
N CYS A 10 13.19 20.86 23.24
CA CYS A 10 13.03 20.23 21.94
C CYS A 10 11.60 19.66 21.75
N PHE A 11 11.02 19.08 22.79
CA PHE A 11 9.63 18.62 22.75
C PHE A 11 8.62 19.75 22.64
N LEU A 12 8.87 20.90 23.23
CA LEU A 12 7.97 22.05 23.15
C LEU A 12 7.93 22.65 21.74
N ILE A 13 9.07 22.72 21.03
CA ILE A 13 9.15 23.23 19.65
C ILE A 13 8.44 22.28 18.68
N ALA A 14 8.62 20.96 18.84
CA ALA A 14 7.92 19.96 18.04
C ALA A 14 6.41 20.01 18.26
N ALA A 15 5.96 20.14 19.52
CA ALA A 15 4.54 20.23 19.85
C ALA A 15 3.84 21.47 19.27
N VAL A 16 4.51 22.62 19.25
CA VAL A 16 3.96 23.86 18.68
C VAL A 16 3.89 23.77 17.15
N GLY A 17 4.87 23.13 16.50
CA GLY A 17 4.84 22.88 15.05
C GLY A 17 3.70 21.98 14.61
N ILE A 18 3.47 20.89 15.37
CA ILE A 18 2.41 19.90 15.09
C ILE A 18 1.02 20.50 15.36
N ALA A 19 0.84 21.25 16.45
CA ALA A 19 -0.42 21.89 16.76
C ALA A 19 -0.80 22.96 15.72
N GLY A 20 0.16 23.75 15.22
CA GLY A 20 -0.06 24.73 14.17
C GLY A 20 -0.42 24.10 12.82
N TYR A 21 0.12 22.92 12.50
CA TYR A 21 -0.20 22.17 11.30
C TYR A 21 -1.59 21.49 11.39
N ALA A 22 -1.92 20.91 12.54
CA ALA A 22 -3.22 20.28 12.78
C ALA A 22 -4.37 21.30 12.77
N LEU A 23 -4.21 22.46 13.41
CA LEU A 23 -5.22 23.53 13.43
C LEU A 23 -5.53 24.11 12.04
N ARG A 24 -4.53 24.29 11.17
CA ARG A 24 -4.75 24.73 9.80
C ARG A 24 -5.47 23.73 8.91
N ARG A 25 -5.47 22.44 9.27
CA ARG A 25 -6.10 21.37 8.50
C ARG A 25 -7.54 21.07 8.97
N GLN A 26 -7.87 21.33 10.23
CA GLN A 26 -9.20 21.10 10.80
C GLN A 26 -10.28 22.03 10.21
N GLU A 27 -9.90 23.21 9.69
CA GLU A 27 -10.83 24.14 9.03
C GLU A 27 -11.29 23.74 7.62
N ARG A 28 -10.73 22.65 7.03
CA ARG A 28 -10.97 22.35 5.61
C ARG A 28 -11.89 21.15 5.33
N HIS A 29 -12.17 20.22 6.25
CA HIS A 29 -12.90 19.00 5.86
C HIS A 29 -13.78 18.32 6.94
N PRO A 30 -14.97 18.82 7.29
CA PRO A 30 -15.96 18.00 8.01
C PRO A 30 -16.97 17.26 7.12
N GLY A 31 -16.94 17.41 5.78
CA GLY A 31 -17.99 16.91 4.91
C GLY A 31 -17.59 15.91 3.82
N GLN A 32 -16.31 15.55 3.68
CA GLN A 32 -15.85 14.77 2.50
C GLN A 32 -15.72 13.25 2.69
N ALA A 33 -15.79 12.73 3.91
CA ALA A 33 -15.65 11.29 4.16
C ALA A 33 -16.81 10.46 3.55
N THR A 34 -18.03 10.98 3.57
CA THR A 34 -19.21 10.29 3.01
C THR A 34 -19.28 10.33 1.48
N ALA A 35 -18.71 11.34 0.85
CA ALA A 35 -18.67 11.45 -0.61
C ALA A 35 -17.59 10.58 -1.25
N ALA A 36 -16.47 10.32 -0.56
CA ALA A 36 -15.36 9.52 -1.08
C ALA A 36 -15.71 8.03 -1.22
N ALA A 37 -16.49 7.46 -0.30
CA ALA A 37 -16.92 6.06 -0.36
C ALA A 37 -17.82 5.79 -1.57
N GLN A 38 -18.66 6.74 -1.97
CA GLN A 38 -19.51 6.62 -3.15
C GLN A 38 -18.76 6.79 -4.48
N VAL A 39 -17.60 7.45 -4.47
CA VAL A 39 -16.79 7.67 -5.68
C VAL A 39 -15.98 6.44 -6.06
N VAL A 40 -15.56 5.60 -5.09
CA VAL A 40 -14.74 4.41 -5.38
C VAL A 40 -15.54 3.29 -6.02
N THR A 41 -16.78 3.05 -5.58
CA THR A 41 -17.69 2.11 -6.23
C THR A 41 -18.08 2.59 -7.64
N LYS A 42 -18.34 3.90 -7.83
CA LYS A 42 -18.65 4.47 -9.14
C LYS A 42 -17.43 4.52 -10.09
N ASN A 43 -16.20 4.70 -9.60
CA ASN A 43 -15.02 4.74 -10.49
C ASN A 43 -14.53 3.35 -10.93
N ALA A 44 -14.75 2.30 -10.15
CA ALA A 44 -14.60 0.93 -10.63
C ALA A 44 -15.68 0.59 -11.68
N GLU A 45 -16.91 1.10 -11.52
CA GLU A 45 -17.99 0.96 -12.50
C GLU A 45 -17.82 1.87 -13.74
N HIS A 46 -17.20 3.05 -13.62
CA HIS A 46 -17.01 3.97 -14.76
C HIS A 46 -15.94 3.54 -15.76
N THR A 47 -15.04 2.62 -15.43
CA THR A 47 -14.20 1.94 -16.44
C THR A 47 -14.97 0.85 -17.20
N HIS A 48 -16.08 0.37 -16.66
CA HIS A 48 -16.90 -0.68 -17.27
C HIS A 48 -18.04 -0.18 -18.20
N ASN A 49 -18.42 1.10 -18.15
CA ASN A 49 -19.64 1.55 -18.81
C ASN A 49 -19.42 2.50 -20.00
N ARG A 50 -18.84 2.00 -21.12
CA ARG A 50 -19.04 2.61 -22.44
C ARG A 50 -19.21 1.65 -23.63
N THR A 51 -18.98 0.36 -23.46
CA THR A 51 -19.34 -0.67 -24.46
C THR A 51 -19.75 -1.91 -23.68
N GLY A 52 -20.99 -2.28 -23.70
CA GLY A 52 -21.59 -3.36 -22.89
C GLY A 52 -21.11 -4.78 -23.19
N ALA A 53 -19.88 -4.97 -23.66
CA ALA A 53 -19.27 -6.28 -23.89
C ALA A 53 -18.17 -6.53 -22.85
N THR A 54 -18.25 -7.64 -22.14
CA THR A 54 -17.17 -8.14 -21.28
C THR A 54 -15.90 -8.32 -22.09
N PRO A 55 -14.71 -7.84 -21.62
CA PRO A 55 -13.47 -8.01 -22.36
C PRO A 55 -13.14 -9.49 -22.56
N ASP A 56 -12.75 -9.86 -23.77
CA ASP A 56 -12.32 -11.23 -24.08
C ASP A 56 -10.89 -11.47 -23.58
N VAL A 57 -10.78 -11.91 -22.33
CA VAL A 57 -9.50 -12.22 -21.69
C VAL A 57 -8.81 -13.43 -22.33
N SER A 58 -9.54 -14.31 -23.05
CA SER A 58 -8.95 -15.50 -23.69
C SER A 58 -8.05 -15.13 -24.88
N ALA A 59 -8.20 -13.93 -25.43
CA ALA A 59 -7.35 -13.40 -26.48
C ALA A 59 -5.92 -13.05 -25.98
N VAL A 60 -5.71 -12.85 -24.70
CA VAL A 60 -4.40 -12.52 -24.10
C VAL A 60 -3.67 -13.81 -23.72
N ARG A 61 -3.10 -14.48 -24.73
CA ARG A 61 -2.46 -15.79 -24.52
C ARG A 61 -1.02 -15.70 -24.02
N LYS A 62 -0.30 -14.64 -24.38
CA LYS A 62 1.12 -14.47 -24.06
C LYS A 62 1.46 -13.02 -23.76
N ILE A 63 2.14 -12.79 -22.65
CA ILE A 63 2.60 -11.46 -22.21
C ILE A 63 4.13 -11.46 -22.13
N TYR A 64 4.75 -10.41 -22.67
CA TYR A 64 6.17 -10.15 -22.57
C TYR A 64 6.41 -9.11 -21.47
N ILE A 65 7.05 -9.52 -20.37
CA ILE A 65 7.41 -8.62 -19.26
C ILE A 65 8.83 -8.17 -19.43
N ASN A 66 9.03 -6.88 -19.65
CA ASN A 66 10.32 -6.23 -19.89
C ASN A 66 10.66 -5.33 -18.70
N VAL A 67 11.55 -5.81 -17.82
CA VAL A 67 11.92 -5.10 -16.59
C VAL A 67 13.15 -4.25 -16.85
N ASN A 68 13.02 -2.93 -16.73
CA ASN A 68 14.15 -2.02 -16.87
C ASN A 68 15.01 -1.94 -15.60
N SER A 69 15.41 -3.10 -15.09
CA SER A 69 16.26 -3.26 -13.92
C SER A 69 17.16 -4.48 -14.06
N ILE A 70 18.20 -4.54 -13.24
CA ILE A 70 19.10 -5.72 -13.20
C ILE A 70 18.39 -6.90 -12.52
N LYS A 71 18.71 -8.12 -12.97
CA LYS A 71 18.02 -9.35 -12.54
C LYS A 71 18.12 -9.66 -11.04
N ILE A 72 19.08 -9.08 -10.32
CA ILE A 72 19.26 -9.28 -8.87
C ILE A 72 18.52 -8.24 -8.02
N SER A 73 17.87 -7.23 -8.63
CA SER A 73 17.15 -6.19 -7.89
C SER A 73 15.88 -6.73 -7.21
N PRO A 74 15.46 -6.17 -6.08
CA PRO A 74 14.17 -6.49 -5.48
C PRO A 74 13.02 -6.29 -6.47
N PHE A 75 13.04 -5.19 -7.23
CA PHE A 75 12.03 -4.89 -8.23
C PHE A 75 11.91 -5.96 -9.33
N PHE A 76 13.04 -6.56 -9.77
CA PHE A 76 12.98 -7.68 -10.70
C PHE A 76 12.34 -8.92 -10.07
N ARG A 77 12.56 -9.15 -8.78
CA ARG A 77 11.93 -10.24 -8.01
C ARG A 77 10.41 -10.08 -7.95
N ASP A 78 9.93 -8.86 -7.69
CA ASP A 78 8.49 -8.58 -7.69
C ASP A 78 7.87 -8.91 -9.06
N MET A 79 8.59 -8.61 -10.16
CA MET A 79 8.14 -8.96 -11.50
C MET A 79 8.21 -10.49 -11.79
N GLN A 80 9.10 -11.22 -11.14
CA GLN A 80 9.10 -12.69 -11.20
C GLN A 80 7.85 -13.26 -10.53
N GLU A 81 7.45 -12.71 -9.39
CA GLU A 81 6.22 -13.10 -8.68
C GLU A 81 4.99 -12.82 -9.53
N LEU A 82 4.89 -11.63 -10.13
CA LEU A 82 3.83 -11.30 -11.08
C LEU A 82 3.82 -12.26 -12.27
N ALA A 83 4.98 -12.59 -12.84
CA ALA A 83 5.07 -13.54 -13.96
C ALA A 83 4.56 -14.93 -13.56
N GLN A 84 4.86 -15.39 -12.35
CA GLN A 84 4.33 -16.65 -11.81
C GLN A 84 2.82 -16.59 -11.62
N ALA A 85 2.30 -15.48 -11.10
CA ALA A 85 0.86 -15.28 -10.91
C ALA A 85 0.11 -15.26 -12.26
N LEU A 86 0.66 -14.58 -13.29
CA LEU A 86 0.11 -14.58 -14.65
C LEU A 86 0.06 -15.98 -15.25
N ARG A 87 1.11 -16.81 -15.06
CA ARG A 87 1.09 -18.21 -15.51
C ARG A 87 -0.03 -19.03 -14.85
N LYS A 88 -0.34 -18.74 -13.58
CA LYS A 88 -1.48 -19.38 -12.88
C LYS A 88 -2.83 -18.98 -13.46
N THR A 89 -2.93 -17.86 -14.17
CA THR A 89 -4.16 -17.51 -14.92
C THR A 89 -4.28 -18.18 -16.28
N GLY A 90 -3.31 -18.99 -16.68
CA GLY A 90 -3.27 -19.63 -18.00
C GLY A 90 -2.54 -18.83 -19.09
N THR A 91 -1.92 -17.69 -18.73
CA THR A 91 -1.21 -16.83 -19.66
C THR A 91 0.26 -17.29 -19.79
N GLU A 92 0.76 -17.47 -21.01
CA GLU A 92 2.20 -17.65 -21.24
C GLU A 92 2.96 -16.35 -20.94
N VAL A 93 4.10 -16.44 -20.26
CA VAL A 93 4.88 -15.27 -19.89
C VAL A 93 6.34 -15.43 -20.23
N VAL A 94 6.87 -14.48 -21.00
CA VAL A 94 8.30 -14.27 -21.24
C VAL A 94 8.77 -13.12 -20.35
N LEU A 95 9.71 -13.38 -19.45
CA LEU A 95 10.28 -12.37 -18.57
C LEU A 95 11.72 -12.04 -19.00
N SER A 96 11.97 -10.76 -19.26
CA SER A 96 13.24 -10.23 -19.72
C SER A 96 13.73 -9.10 -18.81
N GLY A 97 15.05 -9.03 -18.61
CA GLY A 97 15.68 -7.93 -17.88
C GLY A 97 16.31 -6.89 -18.80
N LYS A 98 16.87 -5.84 -18.21
CA LYS A 98 17.56 -4.77 -18.93
C LYS A 98 18.58 -5.30 -19.92
N GLY A 99 18.53 -4.81 -21.16
CA GLY A 99 19.46 -5.19 -22.25
C GLY A 99 19.06 -6.45 -23.03
N SER A 100 17.95 -7.13 -22.65
CA SER A 100 17.50 -8.35 -23.34
C SER A 100 15.97 -8.38 -23.54
N PHE A 101 15.36 -7.23 -23.85
CA PHE A 101 13.91 -7.13 -24.01
C PHE A 101 13.42 -8.01 -25.18
N ALA A 102 12.33 -8.71 -24.91
CA ALA A 102 11.57 -9.45 -25.90
C ALA A 102 10.18 -8.81 -26.05
N THR A 103 9.65 -8.75 -27.25
CA THR A 103 8.38 -8.10 -27.55
C THR A 103 7.45 -9.01 -28.34
N GLY A 104 6.16 -8.74 -28.27
CA GLY A 104 5.09 -9.39 -29.02
C GLY A 104 3.84 -8.54 -28.96
N ASP A 105 2.66 -9.12 -29.15
CA ASP A 105 1.39 -8.39 -29.21
C ASP A 105 1.05 -7.68 -27.90
N PHE A 106 1.44 -8.25 -26.75
CA PHE A 106 1.15 -7.71 -25.40
C PHE A 106 2.44 -7.55 -24.61
N ASN A 107 2.86 -6.32 -24.39
CA ASN A 107 4.09 -5.98 -23.70
C ASN A 107 3.79 -5.26 -22.37
N LEU A 108 4.27 -5.80 -21.27
CA LEU A 108 4.31 -5.15 -19.95
C LEU A 108 5.74 -4.65 -19.71
N TYR A 109 5.94 -3.36 -19.79
CA TYR A 109 7.18 -2.72 -19.39
C TYR A 109 7.11 -2.37 -17.90
N ALA A 110 8.17 -2.65 -17.17
CA ALA A 110 8.25 -2.34 -15.76
C ALA A 110 9.48 -1.48 -15.47
N ALA A 111 9.26 -0.33 -14.87
CA ALA A 111 10.29 0.60 -14.41
C ALA A 111 10.06 0.97 -12.95
N ASP A 112 11.12 1.04 -12.16
CA ASP A 112 11.07 1.39 -10.74
C ASP A 112 10.79 2.87 -10.51
N ASN A 113 11.18 3.72 -11.47
CA ASN A 113 10.96 5.17 -11.42
C ASN A 113 10.87 5.77 -12.83
N ILE A 114 10.42 7.03 -12.92
CA ILE A 114 10.20 7.73 -14.18
C ILE A 114 11.51 8.00 -14.96
N GLY A 115 12.64 8.11 -14.27
CA GLY A 115 13.96 8.30 -14.92
C GLY A 115 14.42 7.07 -15.72
N ASN A 116 13.91 5.91 -15.38
CA ASN A 116 14.24 4.61 -15.96
C ASN A 116 13.18 4.10 -16.96
N LEU A 117 12.38 4.99 -17.58
CA LEU A 117 11.37 4.55 -18.54
C LEU A 117 12.03 3.91 -19.77
N PRO A 118 11.60 2.69 -20.14
CA PRO A 118 12.05 2.06 -21.38
C PRO A 118 11.43 2.73 -22.61
N GLU A 119 12.08 2.58 -23.75
CA GLU A 119 11.48 2.94 -25.03
C GLU A 119 10.51 1.83 -25.48
N VAL A 120 9.40 2.25 -26.09
CA VAL A 120 8.43 1.33 -26.69
C VAL A 120 9.00 0.83 -28.01
N ALA A 121 9.30 -0.47 -28.09
CA ALA A 121 9.95 -1.05 -29.26
C ALA A 121 8.98 -1.24 -30.45
N ASP A 122 7.71 -1.59 -30.19
CA ASP A 122 6.69 -1.77 -31.20
C ASP A 122 5.40 -1.00 -30.85
N ARG A 123 5.07 -0.01 -31.64
CA ARG A 123 3.85 0.81 -31.45
C ARG A 123 2.57 0.12 -31.91
N ASN A 124 2.64 -0.95 -32.68
CA ASN A 124 1.50 -1.74 -33.11
C ASN A 124 1.05 -2.72 -32.02
N ALA A 125 1.94 -3.11 -31.15
CA ALA A 125 1.64 -3.93 -29.99
C ALA A 125 0.93 -3.12 -28.87
N ILE A 126 0.25 -3.81 -27.97
CA ILE A 126 -0.32 -3.19 -26.78
C ILE A 126 0.76 -3.10 -25.73
N ASN A 127 1.09 -1.87 -25.34
CA ASN A 127 2.19 -1.55 -24.44
C ASN A 127 1.66 -0.97 -23.12
N VAL A 128 1.75 -1.73 -22.06
CA VAL A 128 1.40 -1.34 -20.72
C VAL A 128 2.67 -1.05 -19.92
N LEU A 129 2.69 0.04 -19.18
CA LEU A 129 3.77 0.38 -18.26
C LEU A 129 3.34 0.13 -16.82
N TRP A 130 4.11 -0.66 -16.08
CA TRP A 130 4.05 -0.66 -14.62
C TRP A 130 5.05 0.34 -14.08
N LEU A 131 4.56 1.36 -13.40
CA LEU A 131 5.36 2.40 -12.76
C LEU A 131 4.89 2.57 -11.29
N PRO A 132 5.49 1.86 -10.33
CA PRO A 132 5.01 1.83 -8.94
C PRO A 132 4.98 3.21 -8.29
N MET A 133 5.95 4.07 -8.58
CA MET A 133 6.05 5.42 -8.03
C MET A 133 6.17 6.45 -9.14
N VAL A 134 5.38 7.51 -9.03
CA VAL A 134 5.45 8.69 -9.89
C VAL A 134 5.81 9.89 -9.03
N GLN A 135 7.02 10.35 -9.14
CA GLN A 135 7.49 11.59 -8.52
C GLN A 135 7.81 12.59 -9.64
N GLY A 136 7.07 13.68 -9.71
CA GLY A 136 7.23 14.69 -10.75
C GLY A 136 6.44 14.40 -12.04
N SER A 137 6.11 15.44 -12.78
CA SER A 137 5.17 15.38 -13.91
C SER A 137 5.82 15.60 -15.28
N ASP A 138 7.13 15.75 -15.35
CA ASP A 138 7.76 16.35 -16.53
C ASP A 138 7.85 15.42 -17.75
N ASP A 139 7.55 14.13 -17.60
CA ASP A 139 7.62 13.14 -18.67
C ASP A 139 6.25 12.67 -19.21
N ALA A 140 5.22 13.52 -19.12
CA ALA A 140 3.87 13.16 -19.62
C ALA A 140 3.88 12.69 -21.08
N ALA A 141 4.76 13.25 -21.92
CA ALA A 141 4.89 12.84 -23.33
C ALA A 141 5.39 11.39 -23.46
N ARG A 142 6.41 10.99 -22.67
CA ARG A 142 6.93 9.62 -22.65
C ARG A 142 5.90 8.65 -22.06
N LEU A 143 5.21 9.05 -20.99
CA LEU A 143 4.15 8.22 -20.40
C LEU A 143 2.99 7.95 -21.36
N ARG A 144 2.66 8.92 -22.24
CA ARG A 144 1.63 8.76 -23.28
C ARG A 144 2.06 7.86 -24.43
N SER A 145 3.33 7.46 -24.52
CA SER A 145 3.77 6.46 -25.50
C SER A 145 3.29 5.05 -25.15
N PHE A 146 2.87 4.83 -23.90
CA PHE A 146 2.25 3.58 -23.45
C PHE A 146 0.72 3.66 -23.59
N ASP A 147 0.09 2.53 -23.87
CA ASP A 147 -1.37 2.46 -23.95
C ASP A 147 -2.04 2.67 -22.61
N VAL A 148 -1.43 2.17 -21.53
CA VAL A 148 -1.86 2.35 -20.14
C VAL A 148 -0.65 2.40 -19.22
N VAL A 149 -0.66 3.31 -18.25
CA VAL A 149 0.30 3.35 -17.14
C VAL A 149 -0.39 2.79 -15.89
N VAL A 150 0.15 1.72 -15.33
CA VAL A 150 -0.34 1.10 -14.10
C VAL A 150 0.49 1.61 -12.93
N VAL A 151 -0.18 2.12 -11.91
CA VAL A 151 0.44 2.67 -10.68
C VAL A 151 -0.14 2.01 -9.44
N LYS A 152 0.62 1.99 -8.34
CA LYS A 152 0.18 1.47 -7.04
C LYS A 152 -0.16 2.55 -6.00
N SER A 153 -0.05 3.83 -6.36
CA SER A 153 -0.42 4.98 -5.56
C SER A 153 -1.70 5.61 -6.10
N MET A 154 -2.67 5.86 -5.21
CA MET A 154 -3.90 6.55 -5.61
C MET A 154 -3.66 8.02 -5.91
N ALA A 155 -2.69 8.66 -5.25
CA ALA A 155 -2.28 10.03 -5.58
C ALA A 155 -1.66 10.08 -6.98
N ALA A 156 -0.77 9.15 -7.34
CA ALA A 156 -0.20 9.02 -8.68
C ALA A 156 -1.30 8.76 -9.73
N PHE A 157 -2.26 7.88 -9.44
CA PHE A 157 -3.39 7.62 -10.32
C PHE A 157 -4.18 8.91 -10.62
N GLY A 158 -4.54 9.69 -9.58
CA GLY A 158 -5.24 10.95 -9.73
C GLY A 158 -4.44 11.99 -10.53
N HIS A 159 -3.14 12.12 -10.23
CA HIS A 159 -2.24 13.03 -10.90
C HIS A 159 -2.10 12.71 -12.40
N LEU A 160 -1.78 11.48 -12.76
CA LEU A 160 -1.60 11.08 -14.17
C LEU A 160 -2.89 11.22 -14.98
N LYS A 161 -4.04 10.93 -14.36
CA LYS A 161 -5.34 11.14 -14.98
C LYS A 161 -5.59 12.63 -15.26
N ALA A 162 -5.22 13.52 -14.34
CA ALA A 162 -5.37 14.97 -14.51
C ALA A 162 -4.54 15.52 -15.68
N ILE A 163 -3.40 14.93 -16.01
CA ILE A 163 -2.55 15.28 -17.15
C ILE A 163 -2.84 14.46 -18.41
N ASN A 164 -4.01 13.82 -18.49
CA ASN A 164 -4.47 13.03 -19.64
C ASN A 164 -3.54 11.84 -20.01
N VAL A 165 -2.92 11.19 -19.01
CA VAL A 165 -2.29 9.88 -19.15
C VAL A 165 -3.32 8.81 -18.86
N ARG A 166 -3.50 7.85 -19.77
CA ARG A 166 -4.39 6.71 -19.50
C ARG A 166 -3.78 5.84 -18.42
N THR A 167 -4.46 5.75 -17.29
CA THR A 167 -3.89 5.16 -16.08
C THR A 167 -4.84 4.13 -15.47
N ALA A 168 -4.26 3.07 -14.92
CA ALA A 168 -4.94 2.09 -14.08
C ALA A 168 -4.29 2.05 -12.69
N TYR A 169 -5.08 1.76 -11.66
CA TYR A 169 -4.59 1.54 -10.30
C TYR A 169 -4.63 0.07 -9.96
N ILE A 170 -3.47 -0.48 -9.59
CA ILE A 170 -3.33 -1.84 -9.07
C ILE A 170 -2.39 -1.76 -7.86
N PRO A 171 -2.88 -1.99 -6.63
CA PRO A 171 -2.03 -2.02 -5.44
C PRO A 171 -1.13 -3.25 -5.42
N ASP A 172 -0.19 -3.28 -4.47
CA ASP A 172 0.63 -4.48 -4.24
C ASP A 172 -0.27 -5.67 -3.83
N ALA A 173 0.15 -6.86 -4.23
CA ALA A 173 -0.57 -8.08 -3.90
C ALA A 173 -0.49 -8.39 -2.39
N ILE A 174 -1.54 -9.00 -1.85
CA ILE A 174 -1.66 -9.39 -0.45
C ILE A 174 -1.96 -10.89 -0.39
N ASN A 175 -0.96 -11.68 -0.05
CA ASN A 175 -1.06 -13.13 -0.04
C ASN A 175 -1.17 -13.66 1.40
N ILE A 176 -2.37 -13.95 1.84
CA ILE A 176 -2.61 -14.47 3.20
C ILE A 176 -1.89 -15.79 3.42
N LYS A 177 -1.01 -15.83 4.40
CA LYS A 177 -0.16 -16.99 4.77
C LYS A 177 -0.85 -17.90 5.80
N ASN A 178 -2.09 -18.31 5.58
CA ASN A 178 -2.86 -19.23 6.46
C ASN A 178 -2.40 -19.20 7.94
N PRO A 179 -2.51 -18.07 8.61
CA PRO A 179 -2.06 -17.93 9.97
C PRO A 179 -2.86 -18.86 10.87
N ALA A 180 -2.21 -19.48 11.83
CA ALA A 180 -2.92 -20.19 12.90
C ALA A 180 -3.91 -19.22 13.55
N ASN A 181 -5.13 -19.67 13.80
CA ASN A 181 -6.16 -18.82 14.39
C ASN A 181 -5.87 -18.67 15.90
N ARG A 182 -4.94 -17.77 16.26
CA ARG A 182 -4.58 -17.51 17.66
C ARG A 182 -5.50 -16.45 18.25
N ARG A 183 -5.94 -16.71 19.47
CA ARG A 183 -6.69 -15.72 20.24
C ARG A 183 -5.75 -14.56 20.59
N PRO A 184 -6.10 -13.29 20.28
CA PRO A 184 -5.28 -12.15 20.65
C PRO A 184 -5.16 -12.03 22.17
N ASN A 185 -4.01 -11.62 22.66
CA ASN A 185 -3.85 -11.09 24.00
C ASN A 185 -4.45 -9.67 24.05
N ASN A 186 -4.57 -9.10 25.24
CA ASN A 186 -5.12 -7.76 25.42
C ASN A 186 -4.03 -6.68 25.36
N LYS A 187 -3.01 -6.87 24.55
CA LYS A 187 -1.87 -5.97 24.43
C LYS A 187 -1.64 -5.61 22.96
N ALA A 188 -1.20 -4.39 22.70
CA ALA A 188 -0.72 -3.97 21.39
C ALA A 188 0.79 -4.22 21.23
N MET A 189 1.24 -4.34 19.99
CA MET A 189 2.66 -4.26 19.63
C MET A 189 2.92 -3.09 18.69
N PHE A 190 4.12 -2.55 18.74
CA PHE A 190 4.66 -1.68 17.70
C PHE A 190 5.64 -2.47 16.83
N TYR A 191 5.56 -2.27 15.52
CA TYR A 191 6.46 -2.91 14.56
C TYR A 191 7.11 -1.87 13.64
N GLY A 192 8.43 -1.68 13.79
CA GLY A 192 9.24 -0.78 12.97
C GLY A 192 10.47 -0.26 13.70
N ASP A 193 11.45 0.26 12.96
CA ASP A 193 12.67 0.85 13.52
C ASP A 193 12.45 2.32 13.90
N ASN A 194 13.19 2.77 14.92
CA ASN A 194 13.22 4.17 15.32
C ASN A 194 13.94 5.02 14.27
N ARG A 195 13.18 5.94 13.66
CA ARG A 195 13.69 6.90 12.66
C ARG A 195 13.80 8.32 13.25
N GLY A 196 13.97 8.42 14.57
CA GLY A 196 14.06 9.67 15.32
C GLY A 196 12.77 10.05 16.05
N PHE A 197 11.60 9.82 15.48
CA PHE A 197 10.30 10.04 16.11
C PHE A 197 9.29 9.01 15.59
N SER A 198 8.54 8.40 16.50
CA SER A 198 7.42 7.52 16.19
C SER A 198 6.13 8.08 16.78
N LEU A 199 5.22 8.50 15.90
CA LEU A 199 3.92 9.05 16.32
C LEU A 199 3.09 8.02 17.12
N PRO A 200 2.93 6.76 16.70
CA PRO A 200 2.15 5.79 17.47
C PRO A 200 2.70 5.55 18.88
N LEU A 201 4.03 5.43 19.04
CA LEU A 201 4.64 5.26 20.35
C LEU A 201 4.50 6.50 21.23
N TYR A 202 4.68 7.69 20.65
CA TYR A 202 4.45 8.94 21.35
C TYR A 202 3.01 9.03 21.88
N LEU A 203 2.02 8.67 21.08
CA LEU A 203 0.61 8.68 21.47
C LEU A 203 0.29 7.61 22.53
N ALA A 204 0.90 6.41 22.41
CA ALA A 204 0.76 5.34 23.39
C ALA A 204 1.31 5.77 24.77
N GLY A 205 2.49 6.37 24.81
CA GLY A 205 3.10 6.91 26.04
C GLY A 205 2.28 8.02 26.67
N ARG A 206 1.66 8.90 25.87
CA ARG A 206 0.75 9.94 26.38
C ARG A 206 -0.55 9.39 26.95
N ALA A 207 -1.03 8.29 26.40
CA ALA A 207 -2.25 7.63 26.83
C ALA A 207 -2.01 6.62 27.98
N ASP A 208 -0.78 6.51 28.48
CA ASP A 208 -0.34 5.54 29.51
C ASP A 208 -0.68 4.09 29.11
N MET A 209 -0.36 3.73 27.87
CA MET A 209 -0.61 2.40 27.31
C MET A 209 0.72 1.63 27.16
N SER A 210 0.72 0.39 27.64
CA SER A 210 1.87 -0.52 27.48
C SER A 210 1.85 -1.15 26.10
N VAL A 211 3.01 -1.10 25.39
CA VAL A 211 3.16 -1.59 24.03
C VAL A 211 4.48 -2.37 23.92
N ASP A 212 4.41 -3.61 23.44
CA ASP A 212 5.64 -4.37 23.10
C ASP A 212 6.24 -3.83 21.81
N VAL A 213 7.51 -3.43 21.85
CA VAL A 213 8.19 -2.76 20.74
C VAL A 213 9.12 -3.74 20.03
N TYR A 214 8.82 -4.01 18.77
CA TYR A 214 9.66 -4.79 17.87
C TYR A 214 10.32 -3.86 16.85
N GLY A 215 11.64 -3.65 17.04
CA GLY A 215 12.45 -2.80 16.18
C GLY A 215 13.71 -2.31 16.88
N LYS A 216 14.55 -1.61 16.14
CA LYS A 216 15.86 -1.14 16.63
C LYS A 216 15.83 0.34 16.98
N GLY A 217 16.71 0.76 17.88
CA GLY A 217 16.95 2.17 18.20
C GLY A 217 15.98 2.77 19.22
N PHE A 218 15.30 1.95 20.01
CA PHE A 218 14.36 2.40 21.05
C PHE A 218 14.96 2.38 22.47
N GLU A 219 16.18 1.87 22.68
CA GLU A 219 16.79 1.56 23.94
C GLU A 219 16.90 2.76 24.91
N ASN A 220 16.85 3.97 24.38
CA ASN A 220 16.95 5.21 25.17
C ASN A 220 15.65 6.04 25.19
N VAL A 221 14.58 5.56 24.56
CA VAL A 221 13.34 6.34 24.37
C VAL A 221 12.09 5.59 24.78
N TRP A 222 12.17 4.27 25.01
CA TRP A 222 11.06 3.42 25.44
C TRP A 222 11.48 2.54 26.64
N PRO A 223 10.54 2.10 27.51
CA PRO A 223 10.86 1.18 28.61
C PRO A 223 11.55 -0.08 28.12
N THR A 224 12.70 -0.43 28.72
CA THR A 224 13.55 -1.51 28.25
C THR A 224 12.88 -2.89 28.33
N ASP A 225 12.00 -3.08 29.31
CA ASP A 225 11.23 -4.30 29.53
C ASP A 225 10.08 -4.50 28.50
N GLU A 226 9.76 -3.47 27.76
CA GLU A 226 8.81 -3.52 26.63
C GLU A 226 9.50 -3.62 25.27
N ILE A 227 10.84 -3.56 25.19
CA ILE A 227 11.59 -3.73 23.94
C ILE A 227 11.88 -5.22 23.74
N MET A 228 11.34 -5.78 22.68
CA MET A 228 11.55 -7.17 22.32
C MET A 228 12.95 -7.37 21.72
N PRO A 229 13.74 -8.37 22.18
CA PRO A 229 15.13 -8.55 21.74
C PRO A 229 15.22 -9.04 20.28
N ASP A 230 14.21 -9.75 19.81
CA ASP A 230 14.20 -10.38 18.50
C ASP A 230 13.18 -9.71 17.58
N ALA A 231 13.35 -9.89 16.26
CA ALA A 231 12.33 -9.51 15.29
C ALA A 231 11.06 -10.37 15.48
N PRO A 232 9.86 -9.82 15.22
CA PRO A 232 8.63 -10.57 15.39
C PRO A 232 8.60 -11.75 14.40
N GLN A 233 8.16 -12.90 14.89
CA GLN A 233 7.85 -14.03 14.03
C GLN A 233 6.47 -13.82 13.38
N PRO A 234 6.18 -14.45 12.23
CA PRO A 234 4.87 -14.32 11.57
C PRO A 234 3.67 -14.56 12.50
N GLU A 235 3.81 -15.47 13.45
CA GLU A 235 2.78 -15.83 14.42
C GLU A 235 2.52 -14.74 15.47
N ASP A 236 3.50 -13.91 15.76
CA ASP A 236 3.38 -12.86 16.77
C ASP A 236 2.34 -11.83 16.37
N PHE A 237 2.27 -11.48 15.08
CA PHE A 237 1.27 -10.52 14.58
C PHE A 237 -0.17 -10.90 14.93
N GLN A 238 -0.46 -12.18 15.16
CA GLN A 238 -1.78 -12.68 15.52
C GLN A 238 -2.03 -12.71 17.02
N THR A 239 -1.00 -12.65 17.84
CA THR A 239 -1.13 -12.71 19.30
C THR A 239 -1.51 -11.37 19.91
N TYR A 240 -1.28 -10.26 19.21
CA TYR A 240 -1.55 -8.91 19.71
C TYR A 240 -2.93 -8.40 19.25
N SER A 241 -3.58 -7.59 20.07
CA SER A 241 -4.87 -6.96 19.74
C SER A 241 -4.74 -5.98 18.56
N ALA A 242 -3.62 -5.31 18.44
CA ALA A 242 -3.29 -4.41 17.34
C ALA A 242 -1.79 -4.38 17.08
N VAL A 243 -1.42 -4.09 15.84
CA VAL A 243 -0.02 -3.82 15.42
C VAL A 243 0.07 -2.35 15.04
N LEU A 244 0.71 -1.57 15.89
CA LEU A 244 0.96 -0.16 15.66
C LEU A 244 2.03 -0.01 14.58
N LEU A 245 1.71 0.72 13.53
CA LEU A 245 2.63 0.98 12.42
C LEU A 245 2.84 2.48 12.25
N ASP A 246 4.10 2.87 12.11
CA ASP A 246 4.43 4.24 11.75
C ASP A 246 4.39 4.41 10.22
N GLN A 247 3.81 5.51 9.76
CA GLN A 247 3.78 5.87 8.35
C GLN A 247 4.52 7.17 8.14
N SER A 248 5.43 7.20 7.18
CA SER A 248 6.03 8.46 6.77
C SER A 248 4.97 9.42 6.22
N ASP A 249 5.20 10.73 6.37
CA ASP A 249 4.32 11.73 5.78
C ASP A 249 4.21 11.60 4.25
N GLU A 250 5.27 11.11 3.62
CA GLU A 250 5.29 10.79 2.19
C GLU A 250 4.33 9.67 1.85
N ALA A 251 4.36 8.56 2.59
CA ALA A 251 3.45 7.44 2.36
C ALA A 251 1.98 7.84 2.52
N VAL A 252 1.68 8.71 3.49
CA VAL A 252 0.33 9.24 3.71
C VAL A 252 -0.07 10.20 2.58
N ARG A 253 0.83 11.13 2.19
CA ARG A 253 0.60 12.09 1.10
C ARG A 253 0.39 11.38 -0.24
N ASP A 254 1.20 10.37 -0.51
CA ASP A 254 1.19 9.64 -1.77
C ASP A 254 0.14 8.51 -1.78
N GLU A 255 -0.66 8.40 -0.70
CA GLU A 255 -1.72 7.40 -0.55
C GLU A 255 -1.23 5.96 -0.82
N LEU A 256 -0.03 5.63 -0.31
CA LEU A 256 0.60 4.33 -0.50
C LEU A 256 0.21 3.36 0.62
N VAL A 257 0.05 2.09 0.26
CA VAL A 257 0.05 0.98 1.22
C VAL A 257 1.48 0.56 1.46
N SER A 258 1.99 0.74 2.69
CA SER A 258 3.37 0.35 2.98
C SER A 258 3.53 -1.18 2.98
N PRO A 259 4.74 -1.70 2.64
CA PRO A 259 5.03 -3.12 2.72
C PRO A 259 4.78 -3.71 4.12
N GLN A 260 5.02 -2.94 5.18
CA GLN A 260 4.75 -3.36 6.56
C GLN A 260 3.26 -3.59 6.82
N VAL A 261 2.37 -2.75 6.28
CA VAL A 261 0.91 -2.97 6.37
C VAL A 261 0.53 -4.29 5.71
N ILE A 262 1.07 -4.55 4.53
CA ILE A 262 0.84 -5.79 3.78
C ILE A 262 1.34 -6.99 4.59
N GLU A 263 2.57 -6.93 5.08
CA GLU A 263 3.20 -8.00 5.88
C GLU A 263 2.36 -8.37 7.11
N VAL A 264 1.90 -7.37 7.85
CA VAL A 264 1.04 -7.60 9.03
C VAL A 264 -0.26 -8.29 8.64
N ILE A 265 -0.92 -7.84 7.56
CA ILE A 265 -2.17 -8.44 7.08
C ILE A 265 -1.94 -9.87 6.58
N GLU A 266 -0.89 -10.10 5.79
CA GLU A 266 -0.53 -11.42 5.27
C GLU A 266 -0.32 -12.45 6.38
N ASN A 267 0.28 -12.01 7.50
CA ASN A 267 0.53 -12.83 8.68
C ASN A 267 -0.63 -12.80 9.70
N GLY A 268 -1.80 -12.28 9.31
CA GLY A 268 -3.04 -12.32 10.10
C GLY A 268 -3.11 -11.35 11.26
N GLY A 269 -2.22 -10.37 11.33
CA GLY A 269 -2.26 -9.26 12.27
C GLY A 269 -3.37 -8.26 11.94
N LEU A 270 -3.60 -7.34 12.88
CA LEU A 270 -4.50 -6.20 12.69
C LEU A 270 -3.69 -4.90 12.74
N PRO A 271 -3.34 -4.29 11.60
CA PRO A 271 -2.66 -3.00 11.60
C PRO A 271 -3.52 -1.93 12.26
N TYR A 272 -2.89 -1.04 13.05
CA TYR A 272 -3.49 0.16 13.59
C TYR A 272 -2.58 1.35 13.30
N LEU A 273 -3.04 2.30 12.50
CA LEU A 273 -2.17 3.32 11.91
C LEU A 273 -2.91 4.64 11.71
N ARG A 274 -2.15 5.71 11.47
CA ARG A 274 -2.71 7.01 11.12
C ARG A 274 -3.53 6.93 9.84
N PHE A 275 -4.62 7.69 9.77
CA PHE A 275 -5.49 7.71 8.60
C PHE A 275 -4.71 7.95 7.30
N ASN A 276 -4.94 7.08 6.34
CA ASN A 276 -4.39 7.15 4.99
C ASN A 276 -5.51 6.80 4.00
N SER A 277 -5.85 7.75 3.15
CA SER A 277 -6.99 7.61 2.25
C SER A 277 -6.80 6.50 1.20
N GLY A 278 -5.57 6.22 0.78
CA GLY A 278 -5.26 5.10 -0.12
C GLY A 278 -5.54 3.75 0.53
N ILE A 279 -5.12 3.58 1.78
CA ILE A 279 -5.39 2.39 2.58
C ILE A 279 -6.90 2.23 2.83
N TYR A 280 -7.58 3.33 3.19
CA TYR A 280 -9.02 3.32 3.42
C TYR A 280 -9.82 2.92 2.17
N LYS A 281 -9.40 3.35 0.99
CA LYS A 281 -10.03 2.97 -0.27
C LYS A 281 -9.96 1.46 -0.57
N ILE A 282 -8.95 0.78 -0.06
CA ILE A 282 -8.77 -0.67 -0.24
C ILE A 282 -9.51 -1.46 0.82
N PHE A 283 -9.33 -1.09 2.10
CA PHE A 283 -9.75 -1.90 3.24
C PHE A 283 -11.00 -1.38 3.96
N GLY A 284 -11.39 -0.12 3.69
CA GLY A 284 -12.53 0.52 4.35
C GLY A 284 -12.42 0.45 5.88
N GLU A 285 -13.55 0.20 6.51
CA GLU A 285 -13.69 0.06 7.96
C GLU A 285 -13.06 -1.22 8.54
N ALA A 286 -12.66 -2.19 7.70
CA ALA A 286 -12.02 -3.41 8.16
C ALA A 286 -10.67 -3.13 8.83
N LEU A 287 -9.94 -2.11 8.34
CA LEU A 287 -8.65 -1.70 8.89
C LEU A 287 -8.84 -0.48 9.80
N PRO A 288 -8.62 -0.62 11.12
CA PRO A 288 -8.78 0.50 12.05
C PRO A 288 -7.69 1.55 11.85
N MET A 289 -8.10 2.82 11.78
CA MET A 289 -7.21 3.96 11.61
C MET A 289 -7.62 5.09 12.55
N TYR A 290 -6.67 5.97 12.88
CA TYR A 290 -6.91 7.14 13.72
C TYR A 290 -6.52 8.43 13.01
N GLY A 291 -7.27 9.51 13.23
CA GLY A 291 -6.98 10.84 12.71
C GLY A 291 -6.33 11.77 13.73
N ASN A 292 -6.51 11.48 15.03
CA ASN A 292 -6.02 12.32 16.14
C ASN A 292 -5.71 11.48 17.38
N GLU A 293 -5.14 12.13 18.42
CA GLU A 293 -4.74 11.48 19.67
C GLU A 293 -5.93 10.84 20.44
N GLN A 294 -7.09 11.48 20.45
CA GLN A 294 -8.27 10.96 21.15
C GLN A 294 -8.79 9.69 20.48
N GLU A 295 -8.87 9.70 19.14
CA GLU A 295 -9.25 8.53 18.35
C GLU A 295 -8.23 7.40 18.50
N PHE A 296 -6.92 7.72 18.56
CA PHE A 296 -5.87 6.73 18.81
C PHE A 296 -6.12 6.03 20.14
N ALA A 297 -6.21 6.79 21.24
CA ALA A 297 -6.35 6.21 22.58
C ALA A 297 -7.67 5.43 22.76
N ALA A 298 -8.78 5.96 22.24
CA ALA A 298 -10.08 5.30 22.32
C ALA A 298 -10.11 4.00 21.52
N GLY A 299 -9.66 4.05 20.25
CA GLY A 299 -9.67 2.89 19.37
C GLY A 299 -8.72 1.80 19.82
N LEU A 300 -7.53 2.15 20.35
CA LEU A 300 -6.59 1.14 20.85
C LEU A 300 -7.15 0.43 22.10
N ARG A 301 -7.73 1.19 23.06
CA ARG A 301 -8.39 0.61 24.23
C ARG A 301 -9.56 -0.30 23.84
N GLU A 302 -10.36 0.10 22.87
CA GLU A 302 -11.45 -0.73 22.36
C GLU A 302 -10.95 -2.08 21.82
N LEU A 303 -9.86 -2.07 21.03
CA LEU A 303 -9.25 -3.28 20.49
C LEU A 303 -8.67 -4.16 21.60
N GLU A 304 -7.99 -3.58 22.59
CA GLU A 304 -7.43 -4.32 23.72
C GLU A 304 -8.52 -4.95 24.61
N GLN A 305 -9.65 -4.25 24.80
CA GLN A 305 -10.75 -4.72 25.64
C GLN A 305 -11.72 -5.66 24.92
N ASN A 306 -11.70 -5.71 23.58
CA ASN A 306 -12.67 -6.46 22.79
C ASN A 306 -12.02 -7.43 21.80
N PRO A 307 -11.54 -8.60 22.25
CA PRO A 307 -10.95 -9.61 21.36
C PRO A 307 -11.89 -10.10 20.24
N ALA A 308 -13.21 -10.05 20.46
CA ALA A 308 -14.19 -10.42 19.44
C ALA A 308 -14.20 -9.42 18.28
N LEU A 309 -14.10 -8.12 18.55
CA LEU A 309 -13.96 -7.08 17.54
C LEU A 309 -12.65 -7.27 16.74
N VAL A 310 -11.53 -7.58 17.40
CA VAL A 310 -10.26 -7.85 16.75
C VAL A 310 -10.41 -9.01 15.75
N GLN A 311 -11.04 -10.11 16.15
CA GLN A 311 -11.26 -11.26 15.26
C GLN A 311 -12.20 -10.91 14.10
N GLN A 312 -13.26 -10.15 14.34
CA GLN A 312 -14.17 -9.68 13.29
C GLN A 312 -13.42 -8.83 12.25
N ARG A 313 -12.60 -7.87 12.68
CA ARG A 313 -11.83 -7.02 11.77
C ARG A 313 -10.78 -7.81 10.98
N ARG A 314 -10.08 -8.74 11.62
CA ARG A 314 -9.15 -9.66 10.93
C ARG A 314 -9.86 -10.50 9.87
N ALA A 315 -11.03 -11.03 10.17
CA ALA A 315 -11.82 -11.78 9.19
C ALA A 315 -12.21 -10.90 7.99
N ALA A 316 -12.67 -9.67 8.24
CA ALA A 316 -13.01 -8.70 7.19
C ALA A 316 -11.78 -8.32 6.36
N LEU A 317 -10.61 -8.11 6.97
CA LEU A 317 -9.35 -7.85 6.24
C LEU A 317 -8.97 -9.03 5.33
N ARG A 318 -9.10 -10.27 5.81
CA ARG A 318 -8.84 -11.45 4.99
C ARG A 318 -9.75 -11.53 3.76
N GLU A 319 -11.04 -11.25 3.92
CA GLU A 319 -11.98 -11.24 2.78
C GLU A 319 -11.62 -10.14 1.77
N THR A 320 -11.26 -8.97 2.26
CA THR A 320 -10.80 -7.88 1.38
C THR A 320 -9.49 -8.24 0.67
N ALA A 321 -8.53 -8.85 1.39
CA ALA A 321 -7.24 -9.24 0.84
C ALA A 321 -7.35 -10.27 -0.30
N LYS A 322 -8.36 -11.17 -0.27
CA LYS A 322 -8.61 -12.13 -1.37
C LYS A 322 -8.84 -11.44 -2.73
N GLN A 323 -9.37 -10.23 -2.73
CA GLN A 323 -9.58 -9.46 -3.96
C GLN A 323 -8.28 -8.88 -4.53
N TRP A 324 -7.22 -8.89 -3.73
CA TRP A 324 -5.92 -8.30 -4.03
C TRP A 324 -4.77 -9.32 -3.95
N ASP A 325 -5.06 -10.63 -3.94
CA ASP A 325 -4.01 -11.65 -4.00
C ASP A 325 -3.26 -11.57 -5.35
N SER A 326 -2.11 -12.22 -5.42
CA SER A 326 -1.25 -12.16 -6.60
C SER A 326 -1.95 -12.66 -7.88
N VAL A 327 -2.86 -13.63 -7.78
CA VAL A 327 -3.62 -14.14 -8.94
C VAL A 327 -4.69 -13.13 -9.37
N SER A 328 -5.38 -12.51 -8.42
CA SER A 328 -6.35 -11.45 -8.70
C SER A 328 -5.69 -10.21 -9.29
N GLN A 329 -4.50 -9.84 -8.80
CA GLN A 329 -3.67 -8.80 -9.38
C GLN A 329 -3.29 -9.14 -10.83
N ALA A 330 -2.83 -10.36 -11.08
CA ALA A 330 -2.46 -10.83 -12.41
C ALA A 330 -3.66 -10.79 -13.38
N ARG A 331 -4.86 -11.20 -12.94
CA ARG A 331 -6.10 -11.10 -13.75
C ARG A 331 -6.40 -9.67 -14.17
N LYS A 332 -6.20 -8.68 -13.29
CA LYS A 332 -6.38 -7.26 -13.63
C LYS A 332 -5.44 -6.81 -14.76
N PHE A 333 -4.19 -7.30 -14.80
CA PHE A 333 -3.32 -7.03 -15.94
C PHE A 333 -3.85 -7.66 -17.23
N VAL A 334 -4.30 -8.91 -17.20
CA VAL A 334 -4.89 -9.57 -18.37
C VAL A 334 -6.12 -8.81 -18.86
N GLU A 335 -6.99 -8.35 -17.95
CA GLU A 335 -8.16 -7.53 -18.27
C GLU A 335 -7.77 -6.20 -18.93
N ILE A 336 -6.72 -5.50 -18.43
CA ILE A 336 -6.21 -4.27 -19.06
C ILE A 336 -5.80 -4.55 -20.50
N PHE A 337 -5.05 -5.60 -20.77
CA PHE A 337 -4.62 -5.97 -22.12
C PHE A 337 -5.83 -6.28 -23.01
N ALA A 338 -6.80 -7.05 -22.53
CA ALA A 338 -8.02 -7.39 -23.27
C ALA A 338 -8.85 -6.15 -23.62
N ILE A 339 -9.03 -5.23 -22.67
CA ILE A 339 -9.71 -3.93 -22.88
C ILE A 339 -8.99 -3.11 -23.97
N MET A 340 -7.67 -3.06 -23.93
CA MET A 340 -6.91 -2.29 -24.90
C MET A 340 -6.96 -2.91 -26.28
N GLN A 341 -6.94 -4.24 -26.40
CA GLN A 341 -7.12 -4.95 -27.65
C GLN A 341 -8.51 -4.68 -28.27
N GLN A 342 -9.56 -4.71 -27.45
CA GLN A 342 -10.91 -4.41 -27.89
C GLN A 342 -11.07 -2.97 -28.43
N LYS A 343 -10.37 -2.00 -27.83
CA LYS A 343 -10.40 -0.58 -28.25
C LYS A 343 -9.62 -0.31 -29.55
N ARG A 344 -8.73 -1.21 -29.97
CA ARG A 344 -7.96 -1.09 -31.22
C ARG A 344 -8.65 -1.74 -32.42
N ARG A 345 -9.58 -2.66 -32.16
CA ARG A 345 -10.48 -3.26 -33.17
C ARG A 345 -11.61 -2.31 -33.51
#